data_280aad7dafa8a399416a2f1689854ac5
#
_entry.id   280aad7dafa8a399416a2f1689854ac5
#
_cell.length_a   1.000
_cell.length_b   1.000
_cell.length_c   1.000
_cell.angle_alpha   90.00
_cell.angle_beta   90.00
_cell.angle_gamma   90.00
#
_symmetry.space_group_name_H-M   'P 1'
#
loop_
_entity.id
_entity.type
_entity.pdbx_description
1 polymer ?
#
loop_
_entity_poly.entity_id
_entity_poly.type
_entity_poly.pdbx_seq_one_letter_code
_entity_poly.pdbx_strand_id
1 'polypeptide(L)'
;MDDATFLASYDPAAFPPLAVAVDVVPLTFHTGALHVLLTKRAEHPARGRLALPGTFVHAQEELGAAAQRALRDKAGLNTPVRQFQAFGAVDRDPRMRIVSIGYMAVVDAGTMMAATASAVASELLAVTGDSVRNAAGRRTALPFDHGDILARALSDLRRDLDRDDWAFGLLPNTFSLRELQALHEAIRGQTLNKPAFRKRLIESGRLE
;
A
#
# COMPACT_ATOMS: atom_id res chain seq x y z
N MET A 1 -36.84 27.93 -2.85
CA MET A 1 -35.88 27.85 -1.70
C MET A 1 -34.50 28.00 -2.31
N ASP A 2 -33.73 28.97 -1.87
CA ASP A 2 -32.36 29.16 -2.32
C ASP A 2 -31.39 28.25 -1.53
N ASP A 3 -30.14 28.12 -2.01
CA ASP A 3 -29.14 27.23 -1.41
C ASP A 3 -28.80 27.60 0.02
N ALA A 4 -28.81 28.91 0.37
CA ALA A 4 -28.51 29.35 1.73
C ALA A 4 -29.60 28.91 2.72
N THR A 5 -30.86 29.05 2.33
CA THR A 5 -32.01 28.58 3.12
C THR A 5 -32.01 27.05 3.26
N PHE A 6 -31.70 26.32 2.17
CA PHE A 6 -31.57 24.87 2.20
C PHE A 6 -30.46 24.43 3.16
N LEU A 7 -29.26 24.98 3.03
CA LEU A 7 -28.11 24.61 3.88
C LEU A 7 -28.34 24.95 5.35
N ALA A 8 -29.05 26.04 5.66
CA ALA A 8 -29.40 26.38 7.05
C ALA A 8 -30.39 25.41 7.69
N SER A 9 -31.20 24.70 6.88
CA SER A 9 -32.16 23.68 7.35
C SER A 9 -31.67 22.26 7.22
N TYR A 10 -30.51 22.04 6.59
CA TYR A 10 -29.97 20.71 6.33
C TYR A 10 -29.47 20.04 7.63
N ASP A 11 -30.02 18.88 7.94
CA ASP A 11 -29.60 18.08 9.08
C ASP A 11 -28.73 16.90 8.62
N PRO A 12 -27.40 16.98 8.76
CA PRO A 12 -26.52 15.86 8.43
C PRO A 12 -26.71 14.64 9.33
N ALA A 13 -27.30 14.80 10.54
CA ALA A 13 -27.55 13.69 11.45
C ALA A 13 -28.73 12.80 11.02
N ALA A 14 -29.52 13.24 10.03
CA ALA A 14 -30.54 12.39 9.40
C ALA A 14 -29.98 11.18 8.67
N PHE A 15 -28.68 11.14 8.39
CA PHE A 15 -28.00 10.04 7.74
C PHE A 15 -27.25 9.18 8.77
N PRO A 16 -27.27 7.83 8.62
CA PRO A 16 -26.49 6.95 9.49
C PRO A 16 -25.00 7.32 9.45
N PRO A 17 -24.34 7.45 10.60
CA PRO A 17 -22.93 7.78 10.63
C PRO A 17 -22.08 6.64 10.03
N LEU A 18 -21.13 7.00 9.20
CA LEU A 18 -20.10 6.11 8.73
C LEU A 18 -18.72 6.75 8.93
N ALA A 19 -17.70 5.92 9.13
CA ALA A 19 -16.33 6.41 9.21
C ALA A 19 -15.58 6.15 7.90
N VAL A 20 -14.69 7.07 7.53
CA VAL A 20 -13.75 6.90 6.44
C VAL A 20 -12.37 6.62 7.03
N ALA A 21 -11.72 5.58 6.53
CA ALA A 21 -10.36 5.22 6.87
C ALA A 21 -9.48 5.21 5.60
N VAL A 22 -8.19 5.17 5.80
CA VAL A 22 -7.20 4.87 4.77
C VAL A 22 -6.35 3.70 5.23
N ASP A 23 -6.02 2.81 4.32
CA ASP A 23 -5.06 1.73 4.52
C ASP A 23 -3.98 1.83 3.45
N VAL A 24 -2.71 1.81 3.86
CA VAL A 24 -1.58 1.98 2.93
C VAL A 24 -0.82 0.67 2.79
N VAL A 25 -0.43 0.33 1.57
CA VAL A 25 0.41 -0.82 1.22
C VAL A 25 1.81 -0.32 0.89
N PRO A 26 2.75 -0.25 1.86
CA PRO A 26 4.12 0.16 1.61
C PRO A 26 4.93 -1.03 1.11
N LEU A 27 5.33 -0.97 -0.16
CA LEU A 27 6.09 -2.01 -0.85
C LEU A 27 7.55 -1.62 -1.02
N THR A 28 8.43 -2.61 -0.95
CA THR A 28 9.84 -2.47 -1.33
C THR A 28 10.32 -3.71 -2.08
N PHE A 29 11.37 -3.54 -2.89
CA PHE A 29 12.08 -4.64 -3.52
C PHE A 29 13.42 -4.84 -2.83
N HIS A 30 13.58 -5.97 -2.16
CA HIS A 30 14.77 -6.29 -1.39
C HIS A 30 15.16 -7.75 -1.57
N THR A 31 16.46 -8.04 -1.73
CA THR A 31 17.01 -9.40 -1.90
C THR A 31 16.29 -10.22 -2.99
N GLY A 32 15.90 -9.57 -4.10
CA GLY A 32 15.28 -10.24 -5.25
C GLY A 32 13.79 -10.56 -5.08
N ALA A 33 13.14 -10.04 -4.05
CA ALA A 33 11.71 -10.27 -3.78
C ALA A 33 10.98 -9.00 -3.39
N LEU A 34 9.68 -8.94 -3.63
CA LEU A 34 8.81 -7.91 -3.06
C LEU A 34 8.57 -8.18 -1.58
N HIS A 35 8.58 -7.12 -0.82
CA HIS A 35 8.21 -7.12 0.60
C HIS A 35 7.18 -6.02 0.87
N VAL A 36 6.38 -6.23 1.90
CA VAL A 36 5.44 -5.24 2.43
C VAL A 36 5.75 -4.96 3.89
N LEU A 37 5.75 -3.68 4.26
CA LEU A 37 5.86 -3.28 5.65
C LEU A 37 4.49 -3.38 6.32
N LEU A 38 4.44 -4.11 7.42
CA LEU A 38 3.27 -4.24 8.28
C LEU A 38 3.59 -3.72 9.68
N THR A 39 2.58 -3.22 10.37
CA THR A 39 2.72 -2.69 11.72
C THR A 39 1.88 -3.50 12.71
N LYS A 40 2.38 -3.73 13.92
CA LYS A 40 1.61 -4.37 14.99
C LYS A 40 0.53 -3.41 15.48
N ARG A 41 -0.69 -3.91 15.51
CA ARG A 41 -1.81 -3.15 16.05
C ARG A 41 -1.67 -2.94 17.57
N ALA A 42 -1.75 -1.69 18.01
CA ALA A 42 -1.73 -1.35 19.44
C ALA A 42 -3.07 -1.62 20.12
N GLU A 43 -4.18 -1.56 19.37
CA GLU A 43 -5.54 -1.54 19.91
C GLU A 43 -6.42 -2.66 19.36
N HIS A 44 -7.50 -2.96 20.09
CA HIS A 44 -8.56 -3.84 19.64
C HIS A 44 -9.43 -3.20 18.52
N PRO A 45 -10.04 -4.03 17.69
CA PRO A 45 -9.88 -5.46 17.54
C PRO A 45 -8.54 -5.84 16.90
N ALA A 46 -8.15 -7.10 16.99
CA ALA A 46 -6.92 -7.67 16.45
C ALA A 46 -5.61 -7.08 17.03
N ARG A 47 -5.60 -6.65 18.29
CA ARG A 47 -4.40 -6.17 19.01
C ARG A 47 -3.25 -7.17 18.90
N GLY A 48 -2.03 -6.68 18.64
CA GLY A 48 -0.82 -7.49 18.49
C GLY A 48 -0.67 -8.19 17.14
N ARG A 49 -1.71 -8.18 16.27
CA ARG A 49 -1.59 -8.72 14.91
C ARG A 49 -0.92 -7.71 13.98
N LEU A 50 -0.20 -8.21 13.00
CA LEU A 50 0.36 -7.41 11.91
C LEU A 50 -0.76 -6.97 10.96
N ALA A 51 -0.76 -5.70 10.58
CA ALA A 51 -1.76 -5.06 9.75
C ALA A 51 -1.11 -4.03 8.82
N LEU A 52 -1.78 -3.62 7.77
CA LEU A 52 -1.37 -2.47 6.97
C LEU A 52 -1.38 -1.20 7.85
N PRO A 53 -0.44 -0.28 7.67
CA PRO A 53 -0.54 1.06 8.26
C PRO A 53 -1.83 1.73 7.78
N GLY A 54 -2.69 2.10 8.70
CA GLY A 54 -3.98 2.71 8.38
C GLY A 54 -4.45 3.62 9.51
N THR A 55 -5.34 4.56 9.19
CA THR A 55 -5.90 5.51 10.16
C THR A 55 -7.27 5.99 9.70
N PHE A 56 -8.05 6.54 10.64
CA PHE A 56 -9.26 7.27 10.27
C PHE A 56 -8.91 8.65 9.70
N VAL A 57 -9.69 9.07 8.72
CA VAL A 57 -9.60 10.42 8.13
C VAL A 57 -10.25 11.41 9.09
N HIS A 58 -9.60 12.53 9.35
CA HIS A 58 -10.18 13.60 10.15
C HIS A 58 -11.15 14.45 9.31
N ALA A 59 -12.11 15.11 9.96
CA ALA A 59 -13.17 15.86 9.28
C ALA A 59 -12.66 16.98 8.33
N GLN A 60 -11.47 17.50 8.57
CA GLN A 60 -10.86 18.57 7.77
C GLN A 60 -9.54 18.11 7.13
N GLU A 61 -9.42 16.84 6.80
CA GLU A 61 -8.21 16.24 6.27
C GLU A 61 -8.48 15.63 4.89
N GLU A 62 -7.62 15.93 3.93
CA GLU A 62 -7.63 15.27 2.64
C GLU A 62 -7.22 13.79 2.74
N LEU A 63 -7.81 12.93 1.91
CA LEU A 63 -7.56 11.49 1.95
C LEU A 63 -6.07 11.13 1.78
N GLY A 64 -5.39 11.82 0.84
CA GLY A 64 -3.96 11.63 0.63
C GLY A 64 -3.10 12.06 1.82
N ALA A 65 -3.49 13.14 2.50
CA ALA A 65 -2.81 13.60 3.72
C ALA A 65 -2.98 12.59 4.87
N ALA A 66 -4.17 12.02 5.04
CA ALA A 66 -4.42 10.95 6.00
C ALA A 66 -3.55 9.71 5.71
N ALA A 67 -3.41 9.32 4.44
CA ALA A 67 -2.56 8.21 4.05
C ALA A 67 -1.07 8.47 4.33
N GLN A 68 -0.57 9.65 4.02
CA GLN A 68 0.80 10.06 4.37
C GLN A 68 1.01 10.12 5.89
N ARG A 69 0.03 10.61 6.64
CA ARG A 69 0.07 10.61 8.11
C ARG A 69 0.12 9.19 8.66
N ALA A 70 -0.69 8.26 8.14
CA ALA A 70 -0.66 6.86 8.54
C ALA A 70 0.72 6.22 8.32
N LEU A 71 1.35 6.49 7.17
CA LEU A 71 2.71 6.03 6.88
C LEU A 71 3.75 6.62 7.84
N ARG A 72 3.74 7.93 8.02
CA ARG A 72 4.69 8.63 8.88
C ARG A 72 4.58 8.16 10.33
N ASP A 73 3.35 8.18 10.87
CA ASP A 73 3.15 7.97 12.31
C ASP A 73 3.26 6.48 12.71
N LYS A 74 2.95 5.55 11.80
CA LYS A 74 2.98 4.10 12.09
C LYS A 74 4.18 3.36 11.51
N ALA A 75 4.74 3.85 10.41
CA ALA A 75 5.81 3.16 9.70
C ALA A 75 7.10 3.99 9.59
N GLY A 76 7.11 5.25 10.06
CA GLY A 76 8.28 6.14 9.96
C GLY A 76 8.66 6.50 8.52
N LEU A 77 7.73 6.34 7.58
CA LEU A 77 7.96 6.60 6.15
C LEU A 77 7.35 7.93 5.72
N ASN A 78 8.13 8.72 5.01
CA ASN A 78 7.67 9.95 4.37
C ASN A 78 7.90 9.85 2.85
N THR A 79 6.94 9.25 2.15
CA THR A 79 7.01 8.98 0.71
C THR A 79 5.66 9.27 0.05
N PRO A 80 5.64 9.61 -1.25
CA PRO A 80 4.40 9.75 -1.99
C PRO A 80 3.53 8.50 -1.93
N VAL A 81 2.22 8.71 -1.94
CA VAL A 81 1.21 7.65 -1.96
C VAL A 81 0.35 7.77 -3.20
N ARG A 82 -0.09 6.64 -3.74
CA ARG A 82 -1.03 6.57 -4.87
C ARG A 82 -2.29 5.86 -4.42
N GLN A 83 -3.43 6.52 -4.54
CA GLN A 83 -4.74 5.90 -4.33
C GLN A 83 -5.03 4.87 -5.42
N PHE A 84 -5.65 3.74 -5.06
CA PHE A 84 -6.00 2.72 -6.05
C PHE A 84 -7.45 2.26 -5.97
N GLN A 85 -8.05 2.03 -4.80
CA GLN A 85 -9.43 1.55 -4.70
C GLN A 85 -10.06 1.87 -3.34
N ALA A 86 -11.41 1.96 -3.31
CA ALA A 86 -12.19 1.98 -2.07
C ALA A 86 -12.67 0.57 -1.70
N PHE A 87 -12.67 0.26 -0.40
CA PHE A 87 -13.10 -1.00 0.18
C PHE A 87 -14.28 -0.74 1.12
N GLY A 88 -15.45 -1.21 0.72
CA GLY A 88 -16.69 -0.87 1.39
C GLY A 88 -17.58 -2.08 1.69
N ALA A 89 -17.06 -3.29 1.89
CA ALA A 89 -17.86 -4.40 2.37
C ALA A 89 -18.54 -4.04 3.71
N VAL A 90 -19.79 -4.46 3.89
CA VAL A 90 -20.58 -4.01 5.04
C VAL A 90 -19.98 -4.47 6.36
N ASP A 91 -19.42 -5.65 6.37
CA ASP A 91 -18.88 -6.38 7.52
C ASP A 91 -17.34 -6.35 7.60
N ARG A 92 -16.69 -5.44 6.81
CA ARG A 92 -15.23 -5.36 6.80
C ARG A 92 -14.60 -5.03 8.15
N ASP A 93 -15.32 -4.33 9.00
CA ASP A 93 -14.87 -3.96 10.34
C ASP A 93 -16.02 -4.16 11.35
N PRO A 94 -15.77 -4.91 12.44
CA PRO A 94 -16.84 -5.24 13.40
C PRO A 94 -17.26 -4.07 14.31
N ARG A 95 -16.55 -2.93 14.28
CA ARG A 95 -16.82 -1.81 15.18
C ARG A 95 -18.00 -0.96 14.72
N MET A 96 -18.07 -0.67 13.43
CA MET A 96 -19.10 0.15 12.81
C MET A 96 -18.97 0.10 11.28
N ARG A 97 -19.88 0.77 10.57
CA ARG A 97 -19.76 0.96 9.11
C ARG A 97 -18.53 1.81 8.80
N ILE A 98 -17.55 1.21 8.13
CA ILE A 98 -16.29 1.88 7.72
C ILE A 98 -16.10 1.65 6.23
N VAL A 99 -15.75 2.72 5.51
CA VAL A 99 -15.20 2.64 4.14
C VAL A 99 -13.72 2.97 4.23
N SER A 100 -12.86 2.13 3.69
CA SER A 100 -11.42 2.41 3.62
C SER A 100 -11.00 2.71 2.19
N ILE A 101 -10.16 3.70 2.04
CA ILE A 101 -9.51 4.03 0.77
C ILE A 101 -8.11 3.44 0.79
N GLY A 102 -7.84 2.55 -0.16
CA GLY A 102 -6.55 1.91 -0.33
C GLY A 102 -5.55 2.80 -1.04
N TYR A 103 -4.38 2.92 -0.43
CA TYR A 103 -3.23 3.62 -0.98
C TYR A 103 -2.04 2.68 -1.10
N MET A 104 -1.18 2.89 -2.09
CA MET A 104 0.09 2.19 -2.26
C MET A 104 1.23 3.19 -2.15
N ALA A 105 2.32 2.78 -1.51
CA ALA A 105 3.59 3.47 -1.51
C ALA A 105 4.67 2.53 -2.04
N VAL A 106 5.54 3.03 -2.90
CA VAL A 106 6.74 2.33 -3.35
C VAL A 106 7.95 3.00 -2.73
N VAL A 107 8.82 2.21 -2.13
CA VAL A 107 9.92 2.69 -1.30
C VAL A 107 11.18 1.89 -1.64
N ASP A 108 12.29 2.56 -1.90
CA ASP A 108 13.57 1.87 -2.08
C ASP A 108 14.00 1.10 -0.81
N ALA A 109 14.81 0.06 -1.00
CA ALA A 109 15.19 -0.83 0.08
C ALA A 109 15.94 -0.13 1.23
N GLY A 110 16.80 0.85 0.91
CA GLY A 110 17.57 1.59 1.91
C GLY A 110 16.67 2.37 2.86
N THR A 111 15.75 3.17 2.30
CA THR A 111 14.74 3.93 3.05
C THR A 111 13.83 3.01 3.85
N MET A 112 13.36 1.90 3.25
CA MET A 112 12.50 0.93 3.94
C MET A 112 13.19 0.27 5.12
N MET A 113 14.44 -0.17 4.96
CA MET A 113 15.21 -0.81 6.04
C MET A 113 15.50 0.16 7.18
N ALA A 114 15.83 1.42 6.89
CA ALA A 114 16.03 2.44 7.90
C ALA A 114 14.75 2.70 8.72
N ALA A 115 13.60 2.82 8.06
CA ALA A 115 12.30 2.97 8.71
C ALA A 115 11.97 1.75 9.60
N THR A 116 12.17 0.54 9.09
CA THR A 116 11.90 -0.70 9.84
C THR A 116 12.81 -0.82 11.08
N ALA A 117 14.06 -0.42 10.98
CA ALA A 117 14.99 -0.44 12.13
C ALA A 117 14.61 0.57 13.23
N SER A 118 13.99 1.69 12.86
CA SER A 118 13.57 2.76 13.79
C SER A 118 12.20 2.49 14.42
N ALA A 119 11.35 1.71 13.78
CA ALA A 119 9.97 1.49 14.18
C ALA A 119 9.83 0.15 14.94
N VAL A 120 9.81 0.21 16.27
CA VAL A 120 9.78 -0.95 17.21
C VAL A 120 8.60 -1.93 16.95
N ALA A 121 7.55 -1.49 16.26
CA ALA A 121 6.34 -2.27 16.04
C ALA A 121 6.10 -2.64 14.57
N SER A 122 7.12 -2.56 13.71
CA SER A 122 7.00 -2.84 12.27
C SER A 122 7.76 -4.10 11.88
N GLU A 123 7.21 -4.85 10.94
CA GLU A 123 7.84 -6.04 10.37
C GLU A 123 7.77 -5.99 8.84
N LEU A 124 8.88 -6.32 8.19
CA LEU A 124 8.96 -6.45 6.74
C LEU A 124 8.73 -7.91 6.35
N LEU A 125 7.64 -8.20 5.65
CA LEU A 125 7.29 -9.57 5.24
C LEU A 125 7.39 -9.75 3.74
N ALA A 126 7.92 -10.90 3.32
CA ALA A 126 8.00 -11.26 1.91
C ALA A 126 6.61 -11.47 1.30
N VAL A 127 6.40 -10.92 0.11
CA VAL A 127 5.20 -11.13 -0.70
C VAL A 127 5.39 -12.36 -1.59
N THR A 128 4.41 -13.26 -1.60
CA THR A 128 4.39 -14.42 -2.48
C THR A 128 3.00 -14.57 -3.09
N GLY A 129 2.89 -14.43 -4.40
CA GLY A 129 1.60 -14.30 -5.07
C GLY A 129 0.87 -13.06 -4.57
N ASP A 130 -0.29 -13.22 -3.96
CA ASP A 130 -1.12 -12.15 -3.40
C ASP A 130 -1.17 -12.21 -1.86
N SER A 131 -0.19 -12.80 -1.22
CA SER A 131 -0.15 -12.99 0.23
C SER A 131 1.23 -12.73 0.82
N VAL A 132 1.29 -12.60 2.14
CA VAL A 132 2.54 -12.42 2.88
C VAL A 132 2.97 -13.69 3.59
N ARG A 133 4.28 -13.87 3.72
CA ARG A 133 4.89 -14.98 4.46
C ARG A 133 5.81 -14.44 5.54
N ASN A 134 5.76 -15.08 6.70
CA ASN A 134 6.71 -14.81 7.78
C ASN A 134 8.10 -15.43 7.49
N ALA A 135 9.07 -15.16 8.36
CA ALA A 135 10.43 -15.68 8.24
C ALA A 135 10.52 -17.23 8.17
N ALA A 136 9.52 -17.94 8.70
CA ALA A 136 9.41 -19.41 8.60
C ALA A 136 8.73 -19.87 7.29
N GLY A 137 8.47 -18.98 6.34
CA GLY A 137 7.81 -19.26 5.06
C GLY A 137 6.30 -19.54 5.15
N ARG A 138 5.69 -19.42 6.34
CA ARG A 138 4.26 -19.66 6.54
C ARG A 138 3.44 -18.45 6.17
N ARG A 139 2.30 -18.66 5.50
CA ARG A 139 1.33 -17.62 5.17
C ARG A 139 0.85 -16.92 6.45
N THR A 140 0.88 -15.60 6.45
CA THR A 140 0.39 -14.76 7.55
C THR A 140 -0.96 -14.15 7.15
N ALA A 141 -2.00 -14.49 7.90
CA ALA A 141 -3.33 -13.90 7.71
C ALA A 141 -3.35 -12.49 8.31
N LEU A 142 -3.71 -11.50 7.51
CA LEU A 142 -3.92 -10.13 7.97
C LEU A 142 -5.34 -9.97 8.58
N PRO A 143 -5.53 -9.06 9.54
CA PRO A 143 -6.85 -8.78 10.10
C PRO A 143 -7.72 -8.02 9.11
N PHE A 144 -9.03 -8.03 9.34
CA PHE A 144 -10.03 -7.39 8.49
C PHE A 144 -9.92 -7.87 7.03
N ASP A 145 -10.10 -6.97 6.09
CA ASP A 145 -9.89 -7.15 4.65
C ASP A 145 -8.50 -6.71 4.16
N HIS A 146 -7.51 -6.53 5.06
CA HIS A 146 -6.16 -6.11 4.68
C HIS A 146 -5.46 -7.07 3.71
N GLY A 147 -5.83 -8.36 3.73
CA GLY A 147 -5.38 -9.32 2.73
C GLY A 147 -5.87 -9.00 1.32
N ASP A 148 -7.13 -8.61 1.20
CA ASP A 148 -7.75 -8.24 -0.08
C ASP A 148 -7.22 -6.88 -0.58
N ILE A 149 -7.00 -5.93 0.34
CA ILE A 149 -6.36 -4.64 0.03
C ILE A 149 -4.95 -4.88 -0.55
N LEU A 150 -4.14 -5.71 0.09
CA LEU A 150 -2.81 -6.08 -0.41
C LEU A 150 -2.89 -6.77 -1.77
N ALA A 151 -3.75 -7.77 -1.92
CA ALA A 151 -3.91 -8.51 -3.18
C ALA A 151 -4.29 -7.56 -4.33
N ARG A 152 -5.18 -6.62 -4.07
CA ARG A 152 -5.57 -5.61 -5.06
C ARG A 152 -4.43 -4.67 -5.42
N ALA A 153 -3.69 -4.16 -4.43
CA ALA A 153 -2.53 -3.31 -4.68
C ALA A 153 -1.48 -4.01 -5.55
N LEU A 154 -1.20 -5.29 -5.28
CA LEU A 154 -0.28 -6.10 -6.08
C LEU A 154 -0.80 -6.35 -7.51
N SER A 155 -2.10 -6.55 -7.67
CA SER A 155 -2.75 -6.67 -8.98
C SER A 155 -2.59 -5.38 -9.80
N ASP A 156 -2.82 -4.23 -9.18
CA ASP A 156 -2.68 -2.92 -9.82
C ASP A 156 -1.21 -2.63 -10.16
N LEU A 157 -0.26 -2.95 -9.25
CA LEU A 157 1.17 -2.83 -9.52
C LEU A 157 1.60 -3.67 -10.74
N ARG A 158 1.11 -4.92 -10.86
CA ARG A 158 1.38 -5.79 -12.01
C ARG A 158 0.80 -5.23 -13.31
N ARG A 159 -0.43 -4.74 -13.27
CA ARG A 159 -1.12 -4.16 -14.43
C ARG A 159 -0.40 -2.92 -14.95
N ASP A 160 0.08 -2.07 -14.05
CA ASP A 160 0.64 -0.77 -14.40
C ASP A 160 2.16 -0.79 -14.63
N LEU A 161 2.83 -1.92 -14.35
CA LEU A 161 4.28 -2.11 -14.43
C LEU A 161 4.90 -1.69 -15.78
N ASP A 162 4.19 -1.93 -16.90
CA ASP A 162 4.65 -1.55 -18.24
C ASP A 162 4.06 -0.21 -18.70
N ARG A 163 3.20 0.42 -17.91
CA ARG A 163 2.45 1.61 -18.31
C ARG A 163 3.02 2.91 -17.74
N ASP A 164 3.54 2.84 -16.53
CA ASP A 164 4.12 3.99 -15.85
C ASP A 164 5.40 3.62 -15.09
N ASP A 165 6.09 4.64 -14.58
CA ASP A 165 7.37 4.51 -13.90
C ASP A 165 7.22 4.38 -12.38
N TRP A 166 6.01 4.26 -11.86
CA TRP A 166 5.75 4.19 -10.43
C TRP A 166 6.54 3.08 -9.73
N ALA A 167 6.61 1.89 -10.36
CA ALA A 167 7.37 0.77 -9.84
C ALA A 167 8.88 1.02 -9.73
N PHE A 168 9.44 1.99 -10.46
CA PHE A 168 10.87 2.32 -10.36
C PHE A 168 11.25 2.90 -9.00
N GLY A 169 10.28 3.48 -8.28
CA GLY A 169 10.48 3.90 -6.90
C GLY A 169 10.80 2.75 -5.91
N LEU A 170 10.70 1.50 -6.35
CA LEU A 170 11.16 0.31 -5.60
C LEU A 170 12.67 0.07 -5.73
N LEU A 171 13.34 0.77 -6.66
CA LEU A 171 14.78 0.72 -6.88
C LEU A 171 15.44 2.02 -6.40
N PRO A 172 16.74 2.00 -6.13
CA PRO A 172 17.48 3.23 -5.87
C PRO A 172 17.49 4.13 -7.13
N ASN A 173 17.81 5.43 -6.97
CA ASN A 173 17.84 6.39 -8.09
C ASN A 173 18.74 5.98 -9.26
N THR A 174 19.76 5.16 -8.98
CA THR A 174 20.63 4.58 -10.00
C THR A 174 20.57 3.06 -9.88
N PHE A 175 20.18 2.40 -10.94
CA PHE A 175 20.05 0.94 -10.99
C PHE A 175 20.53 0.37 -12.32
N SER A 176 20.91 -0.89 -12.32
CA SER A 176 21.28 -1.63 -13.53
C SER A 176 20.05 -2.25 -14.22
N LEU A 177 20.16 -2.53 -15.51
CA LEU A 177 19.14 -3.29 -16.25
C LEU A 177 18.86 -4.67 -15.64
N ARG A 178 19.85 -5.24 -14.94
CA ARG A 178 19.68 -6.52 -14.24
C ARG A 178 18.77 -6.38 -13.02
N GLU A 179 18.92 -5.31 -12.26
CA GLU A 179 18.07 -5.01 -11.10
C GLU A 179 16.65 -4.70 -11.54
N LEU A 180 16.48 -3.93 -12.62
CA LEU A 180 15.17 -3.66 -13.19
C LEU A 180 14.49 -4.95 -13.70
N GLN A 181 15.24 -5.85 -14.37
CA GLN A 181 14.71 -7.15 -14.79
C GLN A 181 14.27 -7.98 -13.57
N ALA A 182 15.11 -8.05 -12.53
CA ALA A 182 14.79 -8.77 -11.30
C ALA A 182 13.55 -8.21 -10.58
N LEU A 183 13.38 -6.87 -10.58
CA LEU A 183 12.16 -6.23 -10.09
C LEU A 183 10.93 -6.67 -10.90
N HIS A 184 11.00 -6.62 -12.23
CA HIS A 184 9.89 -7.05 -13.09
C HIS A 184 9.55 -8.54 -12.88
N GLU A 185 10.55 -9.40 -12.73
CA GLU A 185 10.38 -10.83 -12.45
C GLU A 185 9.70 -11.04 -11.09
N ALA A 186 10.13 -10.32 -10.06
CA ALA A 186 9.53 -10.39 -8.74
C ALA A 186 8.06 -9.94 -8.71
N ILE A 187 7.74 -8.82 -9.39
CA ILE A 187 6.37 -8.31 -9.47
C ILE A 187 5.47 -9.26 -10.26
N ARG A 188 5.95 -9.83 -11.36
CA ARG A 188 5.18 -10.75 -12.22
C ARG A 188 5.11 -12.17 -11.69
N GLY A 189 6.05 -12.55 -10.82
CA GLY A 189 6.21 -13.93 -10.33
C GLY A 189 6.69 -14.91 -11.41
N GLN A 190 7.41 -14.41 -12.44
CA GLN A 190 7.90 -15.22 -13.56
C GLN A 190 9.26 -14.73 -14.08
N THR A 191 10.10 -15.65 -14.54
CA THR A 191 11.37 -15.33 -15.19
C THR A 191 11.15 -14.72 -16.58
N LEU A 192 11.91 -13.70 -16.92
CA LEU A 192 11.85 -13.00 -18.19
C LEU A 192 13.03 -13.35 -19.08
N ASN A 193 12.80 -13.47 -20.40
CA ASN A 193 13.87 -13.63 -21.37
C ASN A 193 14.68 -12.32 -21.44
N LYS A 194 15.96 -12.37 -21.04
CA LYS A 194 16.83 -11.22 -20.91
C LYS A 194 16.98 -10.39 -22.22
N PRO A 195 17.27 -11.01 -23.40
CA PRO A 195 17.35 -10.26 -24.66
C PRO A 195 16.05 -9.56 -25.03
N ALA A 196 14.91 -10.24 -24.90
CA ALA A 196 13.60 -9.69 -25.22
C ALA A 196 13.20 -8.56 -24.26
N PHE A 197 13.49 -8.69 -22.96
CA PHE A 197 13.27 -7.65 -21.96
C PHE A 197 14.07 -6.40 -22.27
N ARG A 198 15.38 -6.55 -22.53
CA ARG A 198 16.27 -5.44 -22.89
C ARG A 198 15.82 -4.70 -24.15
N LYS A 199 15.47 -5.45 -25.21
CA LYS A 199 14.96 -4.88 -26.47
C LYS A 199 13.73 -4.01 -26.22
N ARG A 200 12.74 -4.54 -25.51
CA ARG A 200 11.49 -3.84 -25.17
C ARG A 200 11.73 -2.56 -24.37
N LEU A 201 12.66 -2.59 -23.40
CA LEU A 201 13.00 -1.41 -22.61
C LEU A 201 13.64 -0.30 -23.45
N ILE A 202 14.58 -0.65 -24.34
CA ILE A 202 15.22 0.32 -25.25
C ILE A 202 14.16 0.93 -26.17
N GLU A 203 13.28 0.11 -26.75
CA GLU A 203 12.20 0.56 -27.64
C GLU A 203 11.15 1.43 -26.92
N SER A 204 10.99 1.29 -25.61
CA SER A 204 10.04 2.09 -24.83
C SER A 204 10.50 3.53 -24.58
N GLY A 205 11.78 3.84 -24.77
CA GLY A 205 12.36 5.16 -24.47
C GLY A 205 12.30 5.60 -23.00
N ARG A 206 12.06 4.67 -22.07
CA ARG A 206 11.86 4.94 -20.63
C ARG A 206 13.17 4.98 -19.82
N LEU A 207 14.30 4.71 -20.45
CA LEU A 207 15.63 4.75 -19.84
C LEU A 207 16.51 5.74 -20.59
N GLU A 208 17.18 6.60 -19.85
CA GLU A 208 18.26 7.45 -20.36
C GLU A 208 19.61 6.73 -20.26
#